data_9e043186c99b5c83495422728af53422
#
_entry.id   9e043186c99b5c83495422728af53422
#
_cell.length_a   1.000
_cell.length_b   1.000
_cell.length_c   1.000
_cell.angle_alpha   90.00
_cell.angle_beta   90.00
_cell.angle_gamma   90.00
#
_symmetry.space_group_name_H-M   'P 1'
#
loop_
_entity.id
_entity.type
_entity.pdbx_description
1 polymer ?
#
loop_
_entity_poly.entity_id
_entity_poly.type
_entity_poly.pdbx_seq_one_letter_code
_entity_poly.pdbx_strand_id
1 'polypeptide(L)'
;SSIYEKAGHQLRLGVRVVQIDRNNKIIRLSDQSTLKYDQLVLATGSRVRRLNAPGADLKGIHYLHDIADADNLRQQLVAGKRLVIVGGGYIGLEVAASANKSGVDVTVLEAADRLMQRVTGPEMSAFFYAKHTNAGVDVRLNTAVTGFEAGEQGCVTGVRLANGGIV
;
A
#
# COMPACT_ATOMS: atom_id res chain seq x y z
N SER A 1 26.97 13.74 6.67
CA SER A 1 27.48 12.36 6.59
C SER A 1 26.45 11.44 7.24
N SER A 2 26.11 10.39 6.55
CA SER A 2 25.10 9.45 7.00
C SER A 2 25.63 8.58 8.14
N ILE A 3 24.71 8.03 8.95
CA ILE A 3 25.03 7.01 9.96
C ILE A 3 25.84 5.86 9.35
N TYR A 4 25.58 5.55 8.09
CA TYR A 4 26.25 4.48 7.34
C TYR A 4 27.73 4.75 7.08
N GLU A 5 28.11 5.99 6.73
CA GLU A 5 29.51 6.36 6.52
C GLU A 5 30.31 6.27 7.81
N LYS A 6 29.70 6.69 8.94
CA LYS A 6 30.33 6.57 10.27
C LYS A 6 30.56 5.11 10.67
N ALA A 7 29.73 4.19 10.19
CA ALA A 7 29.88 2.75 10.40
C ALA A 7 30.80 2.07 9.37
N GLY A 8 31.48 2.83 8.51
CA GLY A 8 32.40 2.31 7.51
C GLY A 8 31.74 1.71 6.27
N HIS A 9 30.44 1.96 6.06
CA HIS A 9 29.71 1.49 4.89
C HIS A 9 29.93 2.41 3.68
N GLN A 10 30.15 1.82 2.52
CA GLN A 10 30.18 2.55 1.25
C GLN A 10 28.79 2.60 0.63
N LEU A 11 28.21 3.79 0.54
CA LEU A 11 26.94 4.01 -0.14
C LEU A 11 27.18 4.47 -1.58
N ARG A 12 26.53 3.81 -2.53
CA ARG A 12 26.48 4.23 -3.93
C ARG A 12 25.04 4.59 -4.29
N LEU A 13 24.74 5.87 -4.19
CA LEU A 13 23.43 6.43 -4.50
C LEU A 13 23.34 6.77 -6.00
N GLY A 14 22.10 6.72 -6.54
CA GLY A 14 21.84 7.07 -7.94
C GLY A 14 22.28 6.01 -8.97
N VAL A 15 22.77 4.85 -8.52
CA VAL A 15 23.15 3.74 -9.40
C VAL A 15 22.25 2.53 -9.19
N ARG A 16 21.95 1.83 -10.27
CA ARG A 16 21.12 0.61 -10.27
C ARG A 16 21.98 -0.60 -10.59
N VAL A 17 21.74 -1.70 -9.91
CA VAL A 17 22.28 -3.01 -10.32
C VAL A 17 21.49 -3.51 -11.53
N VAL A 18 22.18 -3.72 -12.66
CA VAL A 18 21.55 -4.15 -13.91
C VAL A 18 21.81 -5.63 -14.23
N GLN A 19 22.84 -6.22 -13.63
CA GLN A 19 23.17 -7.63 -13.82
C GLN A 19 23.87 -8.20 -12.60
N ILE A 20 23.59 -9.46 -12.29
CA ILE A 20 24.27 -10.25 -11.26
C ILE A 20 24.91 -11.46 -11.94
N ASP A 21 26.23 -11.53 -11.95
CA ASP A 21 27.02 -12.71 -12.35
C ASP A 21 27.32 -13.54 -11.09
N ARG A 22 26.55 -14.58 -10.89
CA ARG A 22 26.66 -15.45 -9.70
C ARG A 22 27.94 -16.30 -9.72
N ASN A 23 28.38 -16.71 -10.90
CA ASN A 23 29.55 -17.60 -11.03
C ASN A 23 30.85 -16.86 -10.68
N ASN A 24 30.98 -15.63 -11.16
CA ASN A 24 32.15 -14.79 -10.92
C ASN A 24 32.01 -13.89 -9.68
N LYS A 25 30.84 -13.94 -9.00
CA LYS A 25 30.50 -13.08 -7.86
C LYS A 25 30.69 -11.59 -8.17
N ILE A 26 30.14 -11.14 -9.29
CA ILE A 26 30.23 -9.75 -9.76
C ILE A 26 28.82 -9.21 -9.97
N ILE A 27 28.59 -7.97 -9.55
CA ILE A 27 27.44 -7.18 -9.97
C ILE A 27 27.88 -6.09 -10.95
N ARG A 28 27.05 -5.84 -11.96
CA ARG A 28 27.22 -4.73 -12.92
C ARG A 28 26.21 -3.63 -12.60
N LEU A 29 26.68 -2.40 -12.62
CA LEU A 29 25.89 -1.21 -12.30
C LEU A 29 25.48 -0.47 -13.59
N SER A 30 24.50 0.42 -13.48
CA SER A 30 23.96 1.23 -14.59
C SER A 30 24.97 2.21 -15.17
N ASP A 31 26.00 2.60 -14.41
CA ASP A 31 27.15 3.40 -14.83
C ASP A 31 28.26 2.57 -15.51
N GLN A 32 27.99 1.31 -15.84
CA GLN A 32 28.90 0.32 -16.43
C GLN A 32 30.03 -0.17 -15.50
N SER A 33 30.12 0.35 -14.29
CA SER A 33 31.09 -0.14 -13.30
C SER A 33 30.67 -1.53 -12.77
N THR A 34 31.64 -2.23 -12.19
CA THR A 34 31.39 -3.56 -11.58
C THR A 34 31.90 -3.58 -10.15
N LEU A 35 31.27 -4.42 -9.33
CA LEU A 35 31.69 -4.71 -7.96
C LEU A 35 31.78 -6.21 -7.76
N LYS A 36 32.86 -6.68 -7.19
CA LYS A 36 33.01 -8.04 -6.68
C LYS A 36 32.37 -8.12 -5.29
N TYR A 37 31.86 -9.29 -4.94
CA TYR A 37 31.30 -9.55 -3.62
C TYR A 37 31.65 -10.96 -3.14
N ASP A 38 31.79 -11.13 -1.86
CA ASP A 38 31.89 -12.45 -1.22
C ASP A 38 30.51 -12.99 -0.88
N GLN A 39 29.65 -12.12 -0.36
CA GLN A 39 28.23 -12.37 -0.06
C GLN A 39 27.38 -11.23 -0.62
N LEU A 40 26.24 -11.56 -1.21
CA LEU A 40 25.30 -10.61 -1.78
C LEU A 40 23.96 -10.71 -1.07
N VAL A 41 23.48 -9.60 -0.52
CA VAL A 41 22.15 -9.46 0.04
C VAL A 41 21.26 -8.69 -0.94
N LEU A 42 20.12 -9.25 -1.31
CA LEU A 42 19.12 -8.60 -2.14
C LEU A 42 18.09 -7.92 -1.24
N ALA A 43 18.14 -6.60 -1.14
CA ALA A 43 17.22 -5.77 -0.38
C ALA A 43 16.53 -4.76 -1.32
N THR A 44 15.94 -5.27 -2.41
CA THR A 44 15.45 -4.49 -3.54
C THR A 44 14.05 -3.89 -3.34
N GLY A 45 13.47 -4.08 -2.16
CA GLY A 45 12.13 -3.60 -1.84
C GLY A 45 11.02 -4.36 -2.56
N SER A 46 9.88 -3.72 -2.69
CA SER A 46 8.66 -4.27 -3.30
C SER A 46 8.11 -3.33 -4.39
N ARG A 47 7.02 -3.73 -5.00
CA ARG A 47 6.23 -2.88 -5.90
C ARG A 47 4.77 -2.92 -5.48
N VAL A 48 4.08 -1.82 -5.66
CA VAL A 48 2.62 -1.78 -5.50
C VAL A 48 1.98 -2.77 -6.46
N ARG A 49 1.12 -3.62 -5.92
CA ARG A 49 0.23 -4.47 -6.72
C ARG A 49 -1.02 -3.66 -7.06
N ARG A 50 -1.06 -3.12 -8.28
CA ARG A 50 -2.23 -2.40 -8.77
C ARG A 50 -3.40 -3.34 -8.98
N LEU A 51 -4.62 -2.85 -8.70
CA LEU A 51 -5.84 -3.58 -9.04
C LEU A 51 -6.02 -3.61 -10.56
N ASN A 52 -6.27 -4.79 -11.10
CA ASN A 52 -6.68 -4.93 -12.49
C ASN A 52 -8.21 -4.93 -12.56
N ALA A 53 -8.80 -3.74 -12.46
CA ALA A 53 -10.25 -3.55 -12.44
C ALA A 53 -10.61 -2.29 -13.24
N PRO A 54 -11.78 -2.25 -13.90
CA PRO A 54 -12.24 -1.06 -14.62
C PRO A 54 -12.23 0.18 -13.73
N GLY A 55 -11.61 1.26 -14.19
CA GLY A 55 -11.50 2.53 -13.48
C GLY A 55 -10.40 2.59 -12.42
N ALA A 56 -9.51 1.60 -12.33
CA ALA A 56 -8.42 1.59 -11.33
C ALA A 56 -7.34 2.67 -11.54
N ASP A 57 -7.42 3.42 -12.63
CA ASP A 57 -6.54 4.53 -13.00
C ASP A 57 -7.20 5.91 -12.86
N LEU A 58 -8.44 5.97 -12.38
CA LEU A 58 -9.15 7.23 -12.16
C LEU A 58 -8.44 8.11 -11.14
N LYS A 59 -8.58 9.43 -11.28
CA LYS A 59 -8.11 10.41 -10.30
C LYS A 59 -8.80 10.19 -8.95
N GLY A 60 -8.04 10.31 -7.86
CA GLY A 60 -8.54 10.05 -6.51
C GLY A 60 -8.37 8.61 -6.05
N ILE A 61 -7.83 7.71 -6.90
CA ILE A 61 -7.37 6.38 -6.48
C ILE A 61 -5.90 6.47 -6.09
N HIS A 62 -5.61 6.07 -4.86
CA HIS A 62 -4.27 6.13 -4.27
C HIS A 62 -3.76 4.73 -3.95
N TYR A 63 -2.47 4.55 -4.11
CA TYR A 63 -1.74 3.38 -3.63
C TYR A 63 -0.69 3.88 -2.65
N LEU A 64 -0.46 3.16 -1.57
CA LEU A 64 0.50 3.55 -0.54
C LEU A 64 1.70 2.60 -0.56
N HIS A 65 2.86 3.13 -0.92
CA HIS A 65 4.10 2.37 -0.98
C HIS A 65 5.31 3.16 -0.46
N ASP A 66 5.40 4.44 -0.78
CA ASP A 66 6.52 5.29 -0.38
C ASP A 66 6.06 6.58 0.31
N ILE A 67 7.04 7.42 0.69
CA ILE A 67 6.77 8.68 1.39
C ILE A 67 5.97 9.65 0.50
N ALA A 68 6.23 9.68 -0.80
CA ALA A 68 5.51 10.57 -1.72
C ALA A 68 4.03 10.17 -1.81
N ASP A 69 3.74 8.86 -1.86
CA ASP A 69 2.36 8.36 -1.79
C ASP A 69 1.68 8.77 -0.48
N ALA A 70 2.39 8.63 0.65
CA ALA A 70 1.87 9.01 1.97
C ALA A 70 1.59 10.51 2.07
N ASP A 71 2.47 11.36 1.56
CA ASP A 71 2.29 12.81 1.57
C ASP A 71 1.11 13.23 0.66
N ASN A 72 0.97 12.62 -0.51
CA ASN A 72 -0.15 12.85 -1.41
C ASN A 72 -1.48 12.42 -0.77
N LEU A 73 -1.52 11.25 -0.16
CA LEU A 73 -2.71 10.77 0.52
C LEU A 73 -3.08 11.68 1.70
N ARG A 74 -2.12 12.08 2.52
CA ARG A 74 -2.33 12.95 3.68
C ARG A 74 -3.01 14.27 3.31
N GLN A 75 -2.70 14.85 2.15
CA GLN A 75 -3.33 16.07 1.67
C GLN A 75 -4.83 15.88 1.33
N GLN A 76 -5.25 14.65 1.06
CA GLN A 76 -6.64 14.31 0.76
C GLN A 76 -7.46 13.94 2.00
N LEU A 77 -6.81 13.60 3.13
CA LEU A 77 -7.45 13.22 4.38
C LEU A 77 -7.96 14.46 5.13
N VAL A 78 -9.03 15.06 4.63
CA VAL A 78 -9.67 16.24 5.19
C VAL A 78 -10.97 15.84 5.89
N ALA A 79 -11.21 16.39 7.08
CA ALA A 79 -12.42 16.11 7.85
C ALA A 79 -13.71 16.31 7.04
N GLY A 80 -14.67 15.40 7.19
CA GLY A 80 -15.94 15.39 6.46
C GLY A 80 -15.88 14.81 5.04
N LYS A 81 -14.69 14.42 4.55
CA LYS A 81 -14.57 13.63 3.32
C LYS A 81 -14.76 12.14 3.58
N ARG A 82 -15.05 11.39 2.54
CA ARG A 82 -15.18 9.93 2.57
C ARG A 82 -13.94 9.28 1.98
N LEU A 83 -13.48 8.22 2.62
CA LEU A 83 -12.38 7.37 2.15
C LEU A 83 -12.84 5.92 2.11
N VAL A 84 -12.72 5.29 0.95
CA VAL A 84 -12.91 3.84 0.82
C VAL A 84 -11.55 3.17 0.69
N ILE A 85 -11.27 2.22 1.56
CA ILE A 85 -10.04 1.42 1.58
C ILE A 85 -10.35 0.03 1.06
N VAL A 86 -9.64 -0.40 0.03
CA VAL A 86 -9.77 -1.75 -0.54
C VAL A 86 -8.66 -2.64 0.02
N GLY A 87 -9.06 -3.54 0.91
CA GLY A 87 -8.20 -4.50 1.61
C GLY A 87 -8.02 -4.19 3.09
N GLY A 88 -8.39 -5.16 3.93
CA GLY A 88 -8.29 -5.11 5.40
C GLY A 88 -6.99 -5.72 5.93
N GLY A 89 -5.86 -5.51 5.24
CA GLY A 89 -4.52 -5.85 5.71
C GLY A 89 -3.91 -4.76 6.61
N TYR A 90 -2.66 -4.96 7.07
CA TYR A 90 -1.97 -4.01 7.96
C TYR A 90 -2.01 -2.56 7.46
N ILE A 91 -1.55 -2.31 6.23
CA ILE A 91 -1.49 -0.96 5.67
C ILE A 91 -2.88 -0.33 5.59
N GLY A 92 -3.87 -1.09 5.11
CA GLY A 92 -5.25 -0.60 5.01
C GLY A 92 -5.83 -0.19 6.37
N LEU A 93 -5.60 -0.99 7.41
CA LEU A 93 -6.08 -0.69 8.76
C LEU A 93 -5.34 0.47 9.42
N GLU A 94 -4.03 0.63 9.19
CA GLU A 94 -3.27 1.79 9.66
C GLU A 94 -3.74 3.09 9.00
N VAL A 95 -4.00 3.06 7.70
CA VAL A 95 -4.60 4.19 6.97
C VAL A 95 -5.99 4.49 7.51
N ALA A 96 -6.82 3.45 7.73
CA ALA A 96 -8.16 3.61 8.29
C ALA A 96 -8.13 4.31 9.66
N ALA A 97 -7.25 3.86 10.55
CA ALA A 97 -7.10 4.47 11.88
C ALA A 97 -6.64 5.94 11.81
N SER A 98 -5.68 6.22 10.93
CA SER A 98 -5.13 7.58 10.76
C SER A 98 -6.17 8.53 10.14
N ALA A 99 -6.89 8.09 9.12
CA ALA A 99 -7.92 8.87 8.44
C ALA A 99 -9.12 9.14 9.37
N ASN A 100 -9.60 8.11 10.05
CA ASN A 100 -10.70 8.23 11.01
C ASN A 100 -10.36 9.22 12.14
N LYS A 101 -9.14 9.16 12.68
CA LYS A 101 -8.65 10.10 13.68
C LYS A 101 -8.61 11.56 13.17
N SER A 102 -8.47 11.76 11.86
CA SER A 102 -8.49 13.07 11.21
C SER A 102 -9.93 13.54 10.85
N GLY A 103 -10.97 12.81 11.26
CA GLY A 103 -12.36 13.16 11.00
C GLY A 103 -12.86 12.81 9.58
N VAL A 104 -12.16 11.90 8.90
CA VAL A 104 -12.59 11.35 7.62
C VAL A 104 -13.58 10.20 7.88
N ASP A 105 -14.64 10.12 7.09
CA ASP A 105 -15.58 8.99 7.11
C ASP A 105 -14.96 7.81 6.33
N VAL A 106 -14.67 6.71 7.03
CA VAL A 106 -13.85 5.63 6.50
C VAL A 106 -14.66 4.34 6.37
N THR A 107 -14.64 3.78 5.15
CA THR A 107 -15.13 2.43 4.87
C THR A 107 -13.97 1.53 4.46
N VAL A 108 -13.81 0.35 5.07
CA VAL A 108 -12.86 -0.69 4.69
C VAL A 108 -13.60 -1.85 4.05
N LEU A 109 -13.24 -2.19 2.80
CA LEU A 109 -13.79 -3.31 2.04
C LEU A 109 -12.77 -4.44 2.02
N GLU A 110 -13.11 -5.58 2.63
CA GLU A 110 -12.27 -6.78 2.65
C GLU A 110 -13.01 -7.93 1.95
N ALA A 111 -12.36 -8.52 0.94
CA ALA A 111 -12.94 -9.63 0.16
C ALA A 111 -13.02 -10.93 0.97
N ALA A 112 -12.15 -11.11 1.95
CA ALA A 112 -12.15 -12.27 2.84
C ALA A 112 -13.19 -12.13 3.96
N ASP A 113 -13.42 -13.24 4.66
CA ASP A 113 -14.35 -13.34 5.80
C ASP A 113 -13.81 -12.71 7.09
N ARG A 114 -12.54 -12.31 7.12
CA ARG A 114 -11.90 -11.66 8.26
C ARG A 114 -10.74 -10.75 7.86
N LEU A 115 -10.48 -9.74 8.70
CA LEU A 115 -9.33 -8.85 8.53
C LEU A 115 -8.02 -9.60 8.68
N MET A 116 -6.98 -9.15 7.97
CA MET A 116 -5.60 -9.67 8.07
C MET A 116 -5.49 -11.20 7.93
N GLN A 117 -6.39 -11.84 7.20
CA GLN A 117 -6.52 -13.30 7.08
C GLN A 117 -5.20 -14.02 6.74
N ARG A 118 -4.34 -13.39 5.91
CA ARG A 118 -3.07 -13.99 5.47
C ARG A 118 -1.95 -13.93 6.50
N VAL A 119 -2.10 -13.15 7.55
CA VAL A 119 -0.97 -12.78 8.44
C VAL A 119 -1.26 -12.94 9.91
N THR A 120 -2.53 -13.16 10.31
CA THR A 120 -2.91 -13.36 11.72
C THR A 120 -3.92 -14.49 11.91
N GLY A 121 -4.05 -14.97 13.15
CA GLY A 121 -5.10 -15.90 13.56
C GLY A 121 -6.48 -15.22 13.71
N PRO A 122 -7.55 -16.02 13.85
CA PRO A 122 -8.93 -15.49 13.97
C PRO A 122 -9.14 -14.55 15.16
N GLU A 123 -8.51 -14.83 16.29
CA GLU A 123 -8.64 -14.04 17.53
C GLU A 123 -8.11 -12.62 17.33
N MET A 124 -6.95 -12.49 16.67
CA MET A 124 -6.37 -11.19 16.36
C MET A 124 -7.19 -10.45 15.29
N SER A 125 -7.72 -11.17 14.30
CA SER A 125 -8.65 -10.59 13.31
C SER A 125 -9.89 -10.02 13.98
N ALA A 126 -10.50 -10.75 14.93
CA ALA A 126 -11.66 -10.31 15.70
C ALA A 126 -11.33 -9.08 16.56
N PHE A 127 -10.17 -9.06 17.20
CA PHE A 127 -9.70 -7.90 17.96
C PHE A 127 -9.61 -6.65 17.10
N PHE A 128 -8.96 -6.72 15.94
CA PHE A 128 -8.83 -5.57 15.05
C PHE A 128 -10.17 -5.14 14.45
N TYR A 129 -11.03 -6.10 14.11
CA TYR A 129 -12.38 -5.79 13.65
C TYR A 129 -13.14 -4.97 14.69
N ALA A 130 -13.21 -5.45 15.93
CA ALA A 130 -13.87 -4.75 17.02
C ALA A 130 -13.24 -3.38 17.29
N LYS A 131 -11.91 -3.29 17.25
CA LYS A 131 -11.18 -2.03 17.50
C LYS A 131 -11.51 -0.95 16.47
N HIS A 132 -11.59 -1.31 15.19
CA HIS A 132 -11.90 -0.36 14.11
C HIS A 132 -13.37 0.01 14.10
N THR A 133 -14.28 -0.96 14.23
CA THR A 133 -15.72 -0.70 14.25
C THR A 133 -16.15 0.13 15.46
N ASN A 134 -15.62 -0.14 16.65
CA ASN A 134 -15.85 0.68 17.84
C ASN A 134 -15.31 2.11 17.73
N ALA A 135 -14.33 2.33 16.87
CA ALA A 135 -13.82 3.66 16.56
C ALA A 135 -14.64 4.40 15.48
N GLY A 136 -15.68 3.76 14.91
CA GLY A 136 -16.56 4.36 13.91
C GLY A 136 -16.17 4.07 12.45
N VAL A 137 -15.20 3.17 12.20
CA VAL A 137 -14.87 2.72 10.84
C VAL A 137 -15.89 1.70 10.37
N ASP A 138 -16.46 1.90 9.18
CA ASP A 138 -17.35 0.92 8.53
C ASP A 138 -16.51 -0.20 7.90
N VAL A 139 -16.49 -1.38 8.52
CA VAL A 139 -15.72 -2.54 8.05
C VAL A 139 -16.68 -3.56 7.43
N ARG A 140 -16.53 -3.79 6.12
CA ARG A 140 -17.33 -4.73 5.34
C ARG A 140 -16.48 -5.92 4.90
N LEU A 141 -16.70 -7.05 5.55
CA LEU A 141 -16.10 -8.34 5.20
C LEU A 141 -16.88 -9.00 4.05
N ASN A 142 -16.30 -10.04 3.42
CA ASN A 142 -16.88 -10.75 2.28
C ASN A 142 -17.30 -9.79 1.15
N THR A 143 -16.58 -8.67 1.00
CA THR A 143 -16.94 -7.59 0.09
C THR A 143 -15.85 -7.37 -0.96
N ALA A 144 -16.01 -8.03 -2.09
CA ALA A 144 -15.07 -7.93 -3.20
C ALA A 144 -15.40 -6.72 -4.09
N VAL A 145 -14.36 -6.00 -4.51
CA VAL A 145 -14.43 -4.88 -5.45
C VAL A 145 -14.26 -5.37 -6.87
N THR A 146 -15.13 -4.92 -7.78
CA THR A 146 -15.13 -5.28 -9.21
C THR A 146 -14.76 -4.12 -10.13
N GLY A 147 -14.74 -2.89 -9.62
CA GLY A 147 -14.39 -1.71 -10.42
C GLY A 147 -14.66 -0.40 -9.69
N PHE A 148 -14.52 0.69 -10.42
CA PHE A 148 -14.70 2.03 -9.90
C PHE A 148 -15.58 2.85 -10.83
N GLU A 149 -16.39 3.76 -10.26
CA GLU A 149 -17.25 4.67 -11.00
C GLU A 149 -16.50 5.96 -11.31
N ALA A 150 -16.61 6.39 -12.57
CA ALA A 150 -16.06 7.66 -13.01
C ALA A 150 -17.12 8.74 -12.91
N GLY A 151 -16.80 9.83 -12.24
CA GLY A 151 -17.53 11.07 -12.28
C GLY A 151 -16.97 12.04 -13.31
N GLU A 152 -17.35 13.31 -13.19
CA GLU A 152 -16.85 14.38 -14.02
C GLU A 152 -15.32 14.50 -13.94
N GLN A 153 -14.69 14.89 -15.04
CA GLN A 153 -13.22 15.10 -15.14
C GLN A 153 -12.36 13.87 -14.84
N GLY A 154 -12.94 12.65 -14.87
CA GLY A 154 -12.24 11.39 -14.63
C GLY A 154 -11.86 11.16 -13.17
N CYS A 155 -12.58 11.74 -12.22
CA CYS A 155 -12.43 11.48 -10.81
C CYS A 155 -13.26 10.26 -10.38
N VAL A 156 -12.76 9.47 -9.42
CA VAL A 156 -13.53 8.39 -8.81
C VAL A 156 -14.66 8.97 -7.96
N THR A 157 -15.86 8.40 -8.10
CA THR A 157 -17.05 8.79 -7.33
C THR A 157 -17.66 7.65 -6.55
N GLY A 158 -17.31 6.40 -6.87
CA GLY A 158 -17.83 5.23 -6.20
C GLY A 158 -17.00 3.98 -6.47
N VAL A 159 -17.20 2.96 -5.65
CA VAL A 159 -16.56 1.65 -5.75
C VAL A 159 -17.63 0.60 -6.01
N ARG A 160 -17.52 -0.13 -7.13
CA ARG A 160 -18.43 -1.21 -7.49
C ARG A 160 -18.09 -2.49 -6.76
N LEU A 161 -19.11 -3.12 -6.21
CA LEU A 161 -18.99 -4.36 -5.46
C LEU A 161 -19.47 -5.56 -6.28
N ALA A 162 -18.99 -6.76 -5.94
CA ALA A 162 -19.38 -8.01 -6.62
C ALA A 162 -20.88 -8.36 -6.48
N ASN A 163 -21.54 -7.84 -5.42
CA ASN A 163 -22.97 -8.00 -5.21
C ASN A 163 -23.84 -7.00 -5.99
N GLY A 164 -23.25 -6.17 -6.84
CA GLY A 164 -23.91 -5.12 -7.62
C GLY A 164 -24.10 -3.78 -6.87
N GLY A 165 -23.74 -3.70 -5.61
CA GLY A 165 -23.79 -2.44 -4.84
C GLY A 165 -22.68 -1.46 -5.23
N ILE A 166 -22.86 -0.19 -4.85
CA ILE A 166 -21.87 0.89 -4.98
C ILE A 166 -21.70 1.54 -3.60
N VAL A 167 -20.42 1.86 -3.29
CA VAL A 167 -20.01 2.58 -2.08
C VAL A 167 -19.41 3.91 -2.46
#